data_ae2c646d65325427a566c55ac25d8fc8
#
_entry.id   ae2c646d65325427a566c55ac25d8fc8
#
_cell.length_a   1.000
_cell.length_b   1.000
_cell.length_c   1.000
_cell.angle_alpha   90.00
_cell.angle_beta   90.00
_cell.angle_gamma   90.00
#
_symmetry.space_group_name_H-M   'P 1'
#
loop_
_entity.id
_entity.type
_entity.pdbx_description
1 polymer ?
#
loop_
_entity_poly.entity_id
_entity_poly.type
_entity_poly.pdbx_seq_one_letter_code
_entity_poly.pdbx_strand_id
1 'polypeptide(L)'
;YTSNQVLAQNDIAFSSLEEMSTKHEEMNLGDIISDAYIYAVEHAEGYNGDPVDVAVVPSGTVRDTYTKGDITVGDVFNSFSLGIGKDGVCGYPLISSYLTGKELKLAAEMDASISDFMTTARLYCSGLNFTYNPHRMILNKVTDCYLTGADGERIEIEDDKLYHVVTDLYTGQMLGSVMQMSYGVLSLQPKDKDGNPIENLEDQAIME
;
A
#
# COMPACT_ATOMS: atom_id res chain seq x y z
N TYR A 1 4.02 -4.20 26.32
CA TYR A 1 4.68 -5.24 25.50
C TYR A 1 6.18 -5.19 25.72
N THR A 2 6.84 -6.36 25.69
CA THR A 2 8.31 -6.46 25.66
C THR A 2 8.75 -6.89 24.26
N SER A 3 9.94 -6.46 23.82
CA SER A 3 10.43 -6.77 22.46
C SER A 3 10.47 -8.28 22.16
N ASN A 4 10.69 -9.11 23.17
CA ASN A 4 10.78 -10.58 23.03
C ASN A 4 9.42 -11.30 23.17
N GLN A 5 8.32 -10.57 23.36
CA GLN A 5 7.00 -11.20 23.42
C GLN A 5 6.63 -11.78 22.05
N VAL A 6 6.35 -13.08 22.02
CA VAL A 6 5.90 -13.77 20.81
C VAL A 6 4.47 -13.37 20.52
N LEU A 7 4.22 -12.92 19.30
CA LEU A 7 2.90 -12.54 18.78
C LEU A 7 2.27 -13.65 17.94
N ALA A 8 3.12 -14.31 17.14
CA ALA A 8 2.67 -15.35 16.22
C ALA A 8 3.81 -16.34 15.95
N GLN A 9 3.46 -17.47 15.34
CA GLN A 9 4.41 -18.43 14.77
C GLN A 9 4.10 -18.66 13.31
N ASN A 10 5.13 -18.78 12.49
CA ASN A 10 4.95 -19.09 11.08
C ASN A 10 5.79 -20.31 10.67
N ASP A 11 5.28 -21.07 9.71
CA ASP A 11 5.93 -22.29 9.20
C ASP A 11 6.77 -22.06 7.93
N ILE A 12 6.73 -20.86 7.38
CA ILE A 12 7.46 -20.46 6.15
C ILE A 12 8.31 -19.22 6.43
N ALA A 13 9.37 -19.02 5.66
CA ALA A 13 10.04 -17.72 5.62
C ALA A 13 9.28 -16.78 4.67
N PHE A 14 9.19 -15.51 5.06
CA PHE A 14 8.69 -14.47 4.16
C PHE A 14 9.78 -14.03 3.19
N SER A 15 9.39 -13.38 2.11
CA SER A 15 10.30 -12.83 1.10
C SER A 15 11.32 -11.90 1.75
N SER A 16 12.56 -11.96 1.30
CA SER A 16 13.60 -11.06 1.77
C SER A 16 13.45 -9.67 1.14
N LEU A 17 14.03 -8.66 1.80
CA LEU A 17 14.10 -7.30 1.24
C LEU A 17 14.89 -7.26 -0.09
N GLU A 18 15.89 -8.14 -0.24
CA GLU A 18 16.62 -8.28 -1.49
C GLU A 18 15.71 -8.79 -2.62
N GLU A 19 14.90 -9.81 -2.36
CA GLU A 19 13.92 -10.29 -3.34
C GLU A 19 12.90 -9.21 -3.70
N MET A 20 12.36 -8.49 -2.71
CA MET A 20 11.44 -7.37 -2.92
C MET A 20 12.07 -6.24 -3.75
N SER A 21 13.38 -6.03 -3.66
CA SER A 21 14.08 -5.00 -4.43
C SER A 21 14.50 -5.45 -5.84
N THR A 22 14.65 -6.74 -6.07
CA THR A 22 15.18 -7.28 -7.33
C THR A 22 14.12 -7.89 -8.23
N LYS A 23 13.05 -8.47 -7.66
CA LYS A 23 11.97 -9.10 -8.40
C LYS A 23 10.76 -8.17 -8.45
N HIS A 24 10.16 -8.01 -9.61
CA HIS A 24 8.93 -7.26 -9.80
C HIS A 24 7.76 -8.22 -9.97
N GLU A 25 7.39 -8.85 -8.90
CA GLU A 25 6.30 -9.83 -8.79
C GLU A 25 5.66 -9.76 -7.41
N GLU A 26 4.52 -10.40 -7.25
CA GLU A 26 3.85 -10.56 -5.96
C GLU A 26 4.76 -11.27 -4.95
N MET A 27 4.76 -10.79 -3.70
CA MET A 27 5.61 -11.27 -2.60
C MET A 27 4.80 -11.43 -1.33
N ASN A 28 4.90 -12.60 -0.69
CA ASN A 28 4.14 -12.93 0.50
C ASN A 28 4.33 -11.95 1.68
N LEU A 29 5.49 -11.28 1.78
CA LEU A 29 5.68 -10.25 2.79
C LEU A 29 4.88 -8.99 2.47
N GLY A 30 4.85 -8.56 1.21
CA GLY A 30 4.02 -7.44 0.76
C GLY A 30 2.54 -7.73 0.95
N ASP A 31 2.10 -8.95 0.65
CA ASP A 31 0.70 -9.38 0.76
C ASP A 31 0.22 -9.34 2.21
N ILE A 32 0.95 -9.95 3.14
CA ILE A 32 0.54 -9.95 4.56
C ILE A 32 0.52 -8.54 5.15
N ILE A 33 1.42 -7.66 4.71
CA ILE A 33 1.46 -6.27 5.17
C ILE A 33 0.26 -5.48 4.63
N SER A 34 -0.05 -5.61 3.34
CA SER A 34 -1.20 -4.93 2.75
C SER A 34 -2.52 -5.43 3.34
N ASP A 35 -2.64 -6.72 3.62
CA ASP A 35 -3.79 -7.28 4.34
C ASP A 35 -3.88 -6.74 5.77
N ALA A 36 -2.73 -6.60 6.45
CA ALA A 36 -2.69 -6.03 7.80
C ALA A 36 -3.12 -4.56 7.82
N TYR A 37 -2.88 -3.78 6.76
CA TYR A 37 -3.37 -2.41 6.64
C TYR A 37 -4.90 -2.36 6.58
N ILE A 38 -5.52 -3.23 5.78
CA ILE A 38 -6.99 -3.35 5.74
C ILE A 38 -7.52 -3.73 7.12
N TYR A 39 -6.95 -4.76 7.72
CA TYR A 39 -7.37 -5.22 9.03
C TYR A 39 -7.28 -4.12 10.10
N ALA A 40 -6.16 -3.39 10.15
CA ALA A 40 -5.95 -2.33 11.11
C ALA A 40 -6.98 -1.20 10.97
N VAL A 41 -7.28 -0.77 9.74
CA VAL A 41 -8.26 0.28 9.49
C VAL A 41 -9.68 -0.17 9.84
N GLU A 42 -10.07 -1.37 9.44
CA GLU A 42 -11.42 -1.89 9.71
C GLU A 42 -11.68 -2.22 11.19
N HIS A 43 -10.60 -2.32 12.00
CA HIS A 43 -10.70 -2.55 13.44
C HIS A 43 -10.30 -1.34 14.29
N ALA A 44 -9.97 -0.21 13.65
CA ALA A 44 -9.63 1.02 14.34
C ALA A 44 -10.84 1.62 15.06
N GLU A 45 -10.60 2.32 16.17
CA GLU A 45 -11.64 3.06 16.88
C GLU A 45 -12.26 4.13 15.96
N GLY A 46 -13.57 4.17 15.89
CA GLY A 46 -14.31 5.11 15.03
C GLY A 46 -14.42 4.70 13.56
N TYR A 47 -14.02 3.48 13.20
CA TYR A 47 -14.28 2.94 11.87
C TYR A 47 -15.78 2.99 11.54
N ASN A 48 -16.11 3.53 10.38
CA ASN A 48 -17.51 3.81 9.99
C ASN A 48 -18.22 2.63 9.29
N GLY A 49 -17.53 1.50 9.11
CA GLY A 49 -18.06 0.32 8.44
C GLY A 49 -18.03 0.37 6.89
N ASP A 50 -17.32 1.36 6.32
CA ASP A 50 -17.12 1.46 4.87
C ASP A 50 -15.96 0.54 4.44
N PRO A 51 -16.22 -0.58 3.73
CA PRO A 51 -15.20 -1.57 3.43
C PRO A 51 -14.01 -0.95 2.67
N VAL A 52 -12.81 -1.42 2.99
CA VAL A 52 -11.60 -1.04 2.25
C VAL A 52 -11.53 -1.87 0.97
N ASP A 53 -11.49 -1.21 -0.19
CA ASP A 53 -11.37 -1.88 -1.49
C ASP A 53 -9.93 -2.26 -1.80
N VAL A 54 -8.97 -1.40 -1.42
CA VAL A 54 -7.55 -1.55 -1.78
C VAL A 54 -6.65 -1.08 -0.64
N ALA A 55 -5.64 -1.87 -0.30
CA ALA A 55 -4.50 -1.40 0.47
C ALA A 55 -3.25 -1.35 -0.42
N VAL A 56 -2.40 -0.35 -0.17
CA VAL A 56 -1.16 -0.14 -0.93
C VAL A 56 0.02 0.04 0.02
N VAL A 57 1.05 -0.77 -0.17
CA VAL A 57 2.29 -0.75 0.62
C VAL A 57 3.49 -0.58 -0.32
N PRO A 58 4.26 0.51 -0.22
CA PRO A 58 5.49 0.64 -0.98
C PRO A 58 6.61 -0.18 -0.33
N SER A 59 7.41 -0.85 -1.14
CA SER A 59 8.55 -1.66 -0.65
C SER A 59 9.52 -0.86 0.21
N GLY A 60 9.64 0.45 -0.04
CA GLY A 60 10.54 1.34 0.69
C GLY A 60 10.20 1.56 2.16
N THR A 61 8.96 1.32 2.58
CA THR A 61 8.55 1.43 4.00
C THR A 61 8.78 0.14 4.78
N VAL A 62 8.96 -0.98 4.10
CA VAL A 62 9.25 -2.28 4.73
C VAL A 62 10.73 -2.38 5.03
N ARG A 63 11.11 -2.56 6.31
CA ARG A 63 12.50 -2.46 6.78
C ARG A 63 13.11 -3.77 7.26
N ASP A 64 12.29 -4.78 7.48
CA ASP A 64 12.72 -6.12 7.89
C ASP A 64 11.71 -7.17 7.42
N THR A 65 12.10 -8.43 7.47
CA THR A 65 11.27 -9.58 7.10
C THR A 65 11.14 -10.57 8.25
N TYR A 66 10.23 -11.52 8.11
CA TYR A 66 10.00 -12.54 9.12
C TYR A 66 10.60 -13.89 8.69
N THR A 67 11.42 -14.45 9.57
CA THR A 67 11.97 -15.80 9.40
C THR A 67 10.96 -16.85 9.88
N LYS A 68 11.14 -18.09 9.45
CA LYS A 68 10.37 -19.22 9.99
C LYS A 68 10.56 -19.34 11.50
N GLY A 69 9.47 -19.51 12.24
CA GLY A 69 9.45 -19.67 13.69
C GLY A 69 8.63 -18.60 14.39
N ASP A 70 9.08 -18.17 15.55
CA ASP A 70 8.41 -17.15 16.35
C ASP A 70 8.56 -15.77 15.73
N ILE A 71 7.45 -15.01 15.66
CA ILE A 71 7.41 -13.60 15.31
C ILE A 71 7.15 -12.83 16.59
N THR A 72 8.07 -11.95 16.96
CA THR A 72 8.02 -11.17 18.19
C THR A 72 7.56 -9.74 17.94
N VAL A 73 7.21 -9.03 19.02
CA VAL A 73 6.96 -7.58 18.99
C VAL A 73 8.14 -6.82 18.38
N GLY A 74 9.38 -7.25 18.69
CA GLY A 74 10.59 -6.63 18.14
C GLY A 74 10.70 -6.81 16.62
N ASP A 75 10.35 -7.98 16.10
CA ASP A 75 10.38 -8.25 14.65
C ASP A 75 9.37 -7.38 13.92
N VAL A 76 8.14 -7.28 14.44
CA VAL A 76 7.11 -6.43 13.86
C VAL A 76 7.51 -4.96 13.94
N PHE A 77 8.05 -4.50 15.06
CA PHE A 77 8.56 -3.13 15.18
C PHE A 77 9.67 -2.83 14.17
N ASN A 78 10.61 -3.74 13.98
CA ASN A 78 11.71 -3.56 13.03
C ASN A 78 11.22 -3.46 11.59
N SER A 79 10.18 -4.21 11.22
CA SER A 79 9.64 -4.18 9.86
C SER A 79 8.95 -2.86 9.49
N PHE A 80 8.48 -2.07 10.49
CA PHE A 80 7.77 -0.79 10.31
C PHE A 80 8.36 0.37 11.13
N SER A 81 9.66 0.39 11.35
CA SER A 81 10.33 1.36 12.22
C SER A 81 10.49 2.77 11.65
N LEU A 82 10.02 3.03 10.43
CA LEU A 82 10.17 4.34 9.78
C LEU A 82 9.04 5.31 10.15
N GLY A 83 9.43 6.56 10.35
CA GLY A 83 8.51 7.66 10.63
C GLY A 83 8.12 7.77 12.09
N ILE A 84 7.42 8.84 12.41
CA ILE A 84 6.81 9.11 13.73
C ILE A 84 5.50 9.81 13.47
N GLY A 85 4.42 9.29 14.05
CA GLY A 85 3.11 9.92 14.01
C GLY A 85 3.05 11.23 14.81
N LYS A 86 2.00 12.02 14.64
CA LYS A 86 1.74 13.24 15.47
C LYS A 86 1.59 12.91 16.96
N ASP A 87 1.23 11.68 17.29
CA ASP A 87 1.14 11.13 18.64
C ASP A 87 2.51 10.78 19.26
N GLY A 88 3.58 10.86 18.47
CA GLY A 88 4.93 10.49 18.89
C GLY A 88 5.20 8.98 18.85
N VAL A 89 4.29 8.18 18.31
CA VAL A 89 4.47 6.73 18.12
C VAL A 89 5.31 6.49 16.88
N CYS A 90 6.26 5.56 16.98
CA CYS A 90 7.10 5.14 15.84
C CYS A 90 6.26 4.39 14.80
N GLY A 91 6.57 4.62 13.53
CA GLY A 91 5.86 4.12 12.37
C GLY A 91 5.11 5.23 11.66
N TYR A 92 4.96 5.11 10.34
CA TYR A 92 4.06 5.99 9.61
C TYR A 92 2.61 5.63 9.91
N PRO A 93 1.77 6.59 10.31
CA PRO A 93 0.35 6.32 10.50
C PRO A 93 -0.31 5.90 9.18
N LEU A 94 -1.32 5.06 9.28
CA LEU A 94 -2.16 4.72 8.15
C LEU A 94 -3.07 5.88 7.82
N ILE A 95 -3.32 6.06 6.53
CA ILE A 95 -4.29 7.04 6.02
C ILE A 95 -5.36 6.33 5.20
N SER A 96 -6.58 6.83 5.33
CA SER A 96 -7.75 6.37 4.59
C SER A 96 -8.21 7.47 3.64
N SER A 97 -8.35 7.14 2.38
CA SER A 97 -8.78 8.08 1.34
C SER A 97 -9.51 7.35 0.21
N TYR A 98 -9.98 8.10 -0.77
CA TYR A 98 -10.66 7.55 -1.94
C TYR A 98 -9.93 7.96 -3.21
N LEU A 99 -9.82 7.01 -4.14
CA LEU A 99 -9.33 7.24 -5.48
C LEU A 99 -10.39 6.81 -6.49
N THR A 100 -10.44 7.48 -7.63
CA THR A 100 -11.25 7.00 -8.75
C THR A 100 -10.65 5.74 -9.37
N GLY A 101 -11.45 4.94 -10.06
CA GLY A 101 -10.93 3.76 -10.74
C GLY A 101 -9.87 4.08 -11.78
N LYS A 102 -9.98 5.24 -12.44
CA LYS A 102 -8.95 5.75 -13.33
C LYS A 102 -7.62 5.99 -12.59
N GLU A 103 -7.67 6.54 -11.37
CA GLU A 103 -6.48 6.75 -10.54
C GLU A 103 -5.90 5.43 -10.02
N LEU A 104 -6.73 4.43 -9.71
CA LEU A 104 -6.24 3.08 -9.37
C LEU A 104 -5.47 2.44 -10.53
N LYS A 105 -5.99 2.53 -11.75
CA LYS A 105 -5.30 2.05 -12.96
C LYS A 105 -4.00 2.82 -13.19
N LEU A 106 -3.98 4.11 -12.88
CA LEU A 106 -2.77 4.93 -12.96
C LEU A 106 -1.75 4.52 -11.89
N ALA A 107 -2.17 4.17 -10.67
CA ALA A 107 -1.27 3.65 -9.63
C ALA A 107 -0.59 2.34 -10.07
N ALA A 108 -1.35 1.42 -10.68
CA ALA A 108 -0.79 0.20 -11.27
C ALA A 108 0.23 0.51 -12.39
N GLU A 109 -0.07 1.51 -13.22
CA GLU A 109 0.83 1.94 -14.30
C GLU A 109 2.10 2.62 -13.75
N MET A 110 1.99 3.35 -12.64
CA MET A 110 3.15 3.91 -11.92
C MET A 110 4.07 2.80 -11.42
N ASP A 111 3.52 1.78 -10.77
CA ASP A 111 4.30 0.62 -10.33
C ASP A 111 5.00 -0.06 -11.51
N ALA A 112 4.25 -0.42 -12.54
CA ALA A 112 4.78 -1.09 -13.72
C ALA A 112 5.85 -0.30 -14.48
N SER A 113 5.83 1.03 -14.39
CA SER A 113 6.69 1.90 -15.20
C SER A 113 7.86 2.51 -14.43
N ILE A 114 7.71 2.77 -13.12
CA ILE A 114 8.69 3.52 -12.32
C ILE A 114 9.53 2.59 -11.44
N SER A 115 8.97 1.49 -10.97
CA SER A 115 9.65 0.60 -10.02
C SER A 115 10.94 -0.03 -10.56
N ASP A 116 11.11 -0.12 -11.88
CA ASP A 116 12.36 -0.57 -12.50
C ASP A 116 13.52 0.41 -12.29
N PHE A 117 13.21 1.70 -12.11
CA PHE A 117 14.19 2.77 -11.88
C PHE A 117 14.29 3.14 -10.40
N MET A 118 13.23 2.92 -9.64
CA MET A 118 13.14 3.21 -8.22
C MET A 118 12.46 2.02 -7.51
N THR A 119 13.26 1.04 -7.10
CA THR A 119 12.75 -0.21 -6.51
C THR A 119 11.99 0.01 -5.19
N THR A 120 12.31 1.09 -4.47
CA THR A 120 11.59 1.49 -3.24
C THR A 120 10.16 2.01 -3.50
N ALA A 121 9.83 2.30 -4.76
CA ALA A 121 8.49 2.70 -5.18
C ALA A 121 7.63 1.52 -5.69
N ARG A 122 8.12 0.29 -5.62
CA ARG A 122 7.30 -0.90 -5.89
C ARG A 122 6.15 -0.96 -4.91
N LEU A 123 4.97 -1.24 -5.44
CA LEU A 123 3.74 -1.31 -4.67
C LEU A 123 3.30 -2.76 -4.50
N TYR A 124 3.01 -3.13 -3.27
CA TYR A 124 2.29 -4.35 -2.95
C TYR A 124 0.87 -3.98 -2.59
N CYS A 125 -0.09 -4.70 -3.15
CA CYS A 125 -1.49 -4.33 -3.02
C CYS A 125 -2.33 -5.50 -2.52
N SER A 126 -3.25 -5.23 -1.61
CA SER A 126 -4.38 -6.11 -1.34
C SER A 126 -5.62 -5.54 -2.03
N GLY A 127 -6.42 -6.39 -2.65
CA GLY A 127 -7.62 -6.02 -3.40
C GLY A 127 -7.38 -5.61 -4.86
N LEU A 128 -6.27 -4.93 -5.18
CA LEU A 128 -5.93 -4.51 -6.53
C LEU A 128 -4.99 -5.52 -7.19
N ASN A 129 -5.36 -5.97 -8.39
CA ASN A 129 -4.57 -6.88 -9.21
C ASN A 129 -4.31 -6.28 -10.57
N PHE A 130 -3.11 -6.48 -11.09
CA PHE A 130 -2.77 -6.08 -12.46
C PHE A 130 -1.70 -6.97 -13.07
N THR A 131 -1.71 -7.05 -14.38
CA THR A 131 -0.64 -7.65 -15.17
C THR A 131 -0.02 -6.61 -16.08
N TYR A 132 1.25 -6.74 -16.37
CA TYR A 132 1.94 -5.78 -17.22
C TYR A 132 2.93 -6.47 -18.16
N ASN A 133 3.25 -5.78 -19.24
CA ASN A 133 4.29 -6.18 -20.20
C ASN A 133 5.47 -5.20 -20.10
N PRO A 134 6.64 -5.64 -19.57
CA PRO A 134 7.79 -4.76 -19.37
C PRO A 134 8.37 -4.18 -20.67
N HIS A 135 8.07 -4.80 -21.80
CA HIS A 135 8.58 -4.37 -23.14
C HIS A 135 7.73 -3.28 -23.79
N ARG A 136 6.60 -2.87 -23.17
CA ARG A 136 5.80 -1.75 -23.64
C ARG A 136 6.38 -0.42 -23.20
N MET A 137 5.89 0.66 -23.79
CA MET A 137 6.28 2.03 -23.44
C MET A 137 5.93 2.35 -21.99
N ILE A 138 6.75 3.17 -21.36
CA ILE A 138 6.48 3.77 -20.04
C ILE A 138 5.07 4.38 -20.03
N LEU A 139 4.33 4.19 -18.96
CA LEU A 139 2.93 4.59 -18.76
C LEU A 139 1.93 3.93 -19.75
N ASN A 140 2.32 2.80 -20.32
CA ASN A 140 1.45 1.95 -21.11
C ASN A 140 1.86 0.47 -20.98
N LYS A 141 2.38 0.09 -19.82
CA LYS A 141 2.85 -1.26 -19.53
C LYS A 141 1.74 -2.19 -19.04
N VAL A 142 0.78 -1.67 -18.28
CA VAL A 142 -0.33 -2.46 -17.73
C VAL A 142 -1.19 -3.01 -18.86
N THR A 143 -1.48 -4.30 -18.81
CA THR A 143 -2.27 -5.01 -19.83
C THR A 143 -3.64 -5.43 -19.29
N ASP A 144 -3.77 -5.56 -17.97
CA ASP A 144 -5.01 -5.88 -17.27
C ASP A 144 -4.97 -5.30 -15.86
N CYS A 145 -6.12 -4.84 -15.33
CA CYS A 145 -6.20 -4.27 -13.99
C CYS A 145 -7.64 -4.44 -13.46
N TYR A 146 -7.79 -5.08 -12.30
CA TYR A 146 -9.08 -5.40 -11.72
C TYR A 146 -8.98 -5.50 -10.19
N LEU A 147 -10.12 -5.51 -9.51
CA LEU A 147 -10.19 -5.79 -8.08
C LEU A 147 -10.56 -7.25 -7.81
N THR A 148 -10.08 -7.77 -6.69
CA THR A 148 -10.57 -9.03 -6.14
C THR A 148 -11.50 -8.73 -4.98
N GLY A 149 -12.73 -9.19 -5.06
CA GLY A 149 -13.71 -9.08 -3.99
C GLY A 149 -13.47 -10.09 -2.86
N ALA A 150 -14.28 -9.99 -1.79
CA ALA A 150 -14.13 -10.80 -0.58
C ALA A 150 -14.21 -12.32 -0.81
N ASP A 151 -14.99 -12.74 -1.80
CA ASP A 151 -15.13 -14.15 -2.18
C ASP A 151 -14.13 -14.59 -3.27
N GLY A 152 -13.14 -13.74 -3.59
CA GLY A 152 -12.15 -13.99 -4.62
C GLY A 152 -12.67 -13.73 -6.06
N GLU A 153 -13.86 -13.16 -6.22
CA GLU A 153 -14.42 -12.83 -7.51
C GLU A 153 -13.70 -11.63 -8.14
N ARG A 154 -13.57 -11.66 -9.47
CA ARG A 154 -13.05 -10.55 -10.23
C ARG A 154 -14.09 -9.43 -10.35
N ILE A 155 -13.69 -8.21 -10.01
CA ILE A 155 -14.51 -7.01 -10.12
C ILE A 155 -13.81 -6.05 -11.09
N GLU A 156 -14.50 -5.66 -12.14
CA GLU A 156 -13.99 -4.69 -13.11
C GLU A 156 -13.98 -3.28 -12.51
N ILE A 157 -12.88 -2.56 -12.73
CA ILE A 157 -12.73 -1.19 -12.23
C ILE A 157 -13.44 -0.21 -13.13
N GLU A 158 -14.40 0.52 -12.58
CA GLU A 158 -15.12 1.61 -13.24
C GLU A 158 -14.36 2.93 -13.07
N ASP A 159 -14.01 3.60 -14.16
CA ASP A 159 -13.11 4.75 -14.17
C ASP A 159 -13.53 5.90 -13.23
N ASP A 160 -14.81 6.20 -13.17
CA ASP A 160 -15.35 7.35 -12.41
C ASP A 160 -15.88 6.98 -11.02
N LYS A 161 -15.89 5.70 -10.66
CA LYS A 161 -16.29 5.24 -9.33
C LYS A 161 -15.18 5.50 -8.32
N LEU A 162 -15.57 5.90 -7.10
CA LEU A 162 -14.66 6.02 -5.97
C LEU A 162 -14.45 4.67 -5.30
N TYR A 163 -13.20 4.40 -4.94
CA TYR A 163 -12.77 3.20 -4.23
C TYR A 163 -12.04 3.61 -2.97
N HIS A 164 -12.34 2.94 -1.87
CA HIS A 164 -11.72 3.19 -0.57
C HIS A 164 -10.30 2.59 -0.55
N VAL A 165 -9.30 3.45 -0.38
CA VAL A 165 -7.88 3.08 -0.43
C VAL A 165 -7.21 3.41 0.90
N VAL A 166 -6.47 2.45 1.42
CA VAL A 166 -5.63 2.61 2.61
C VAL A 166 -4.16 2.47 2.25
N THR A 167 -3.35 3.35 2.78
CA THR A 167 -1.88 3.30 2.66
C THR A 167 -1.25 3.96 3.87
N ASP A 168 0.08 4.02 3.94
CA ASP A 168 0.78 4.80 4.95
C ASP A 168 0.95 6.28 4.52
N LEU A 169 1.19 7.14 5.50
CA LEU A 169 1.36 8.58 5.28
C LEU A 169 2.55 8.88 4.35
N TYR A 170 3.61 8.07 4.40
CA TYR A 170 4.77 8.23 3.52
C TYR A 170 4.38 8.11 2.04
N THR A 171 3.61 7.08 1.70
CA THR A 171 3.08 6.88 0.34
C THR A 171 2.28 8.09 -0.11
N GLY A 172 1.38 8.58 0.75
CA GLY A 172 0.59 9.77 0.47
C GLY A 172 1.45 11.01 0.18
N GLN A 173 2.49 11.23 0.97
CA GLN A 173 3.43 12.35 0.78
C GLN A 173 4.26 12.20 -0.51
N MET A 174 4.62 10.98 -0.89
CA MET A 174 5.34 10.69 -2.13
C MET A 174 4.55 10.98 -3.39
N LEU A 175 3.22 10.93 -3.35
CA LEU A 175 2.36 11.26 -4.49
C LEU A 175 2.63 12.67 -5.03
N GLY A 176 2.82 13.65 -4.14
CA GLY A 176 3.18 15.01 -4.52
C GLY A 176 4.52 15.10 -5.26
N SER A 177 5.52 14.34 -4.81
CA SER A 177 6.84 14.27 -5.44
C SER A 177 6.75 13.62 -6.82
N VAL A 178 6.00 12.54 -6.96
CA VAL A 178 5.79 11.84 -8.24
C VAL A 178 5.07 12.75 -9.24
N MET A 179 4.06 13.48 -8.79
CA MET A 179 3.36 14.46 -9.62
C MET A 179 4.33 15.53 -10.16
N GLN A 180 5.19 16.08 -9.31
CA GLN A 180 6.19 17.09 -9.73
C GLN A 180 7.22 16.50 -10.71
N MET A 181 7.76 15.31 -10.44
CA MET A 181 8.74 14.64 -11.29
C MET A 181 8.17 14.25 -12.66
N SER A 182 6.88 13.96 -12.74
CA SER A 182 6.19 13.60 -13.98
C SER A 182 5.59 14.81 -14.71
N TYR A 183 5.87 16.03 -14.28
CA TYR A 183 5.27 17.26 -14.83
C TYR A 183 3.73 17.22 -14.83
N GLY A 184 3.14 16.59 -13.82
CA GLY A 184 1.67 16.47 -13.67
C GLY A 184 1.01 15.36 -14.49
N VAL A 185 1.79 14.58 -15.25
CA VAL A 185 1.24 13.43 -16.03
C VAL A 185 0.75 12.33 -15.09
N LEU A 186 1.45 12.10 -14.00
CA LEU A 186 1.09 11.14 -12.95
C LEU A 186 0.52 11.92 -11.75
N SER A 187 -0.76 12.23 -11.82
CA SER A 187 -1.46 12.92 -10.74
C SER A 187 -2.51 11.99 -10.14
N LEU A 188 -2.28 11.59 -8.90
CA LEU A 188 -3.26 10.93 -8.05
C LEU A 188 -3.70 11.95 -7.01
N GLN A 189 -4.99 12.24 -6.98
CA GLN A 189 -5.56 13.18 -6.03
C GLN A 189 -6.43 12.44 -5.02
N PRO A 190 -5.91 12.15 -3.81
CA PRO A 190 -6.71 11.57 -2.75
C PRO A 190 -7.94 12.43 -2.46
N LYS A 191 -9.06 11.77 -2.19
CA LYS A 191 -10.37 12.38 -1.97
C LYS A 191 -10.99 11.87 -0.69
N ASP A 192 -11.93 12.62 -0.16
CA ASP A 192 -12.85 12.13 0.86
C ASP A 192 -13.93 11.22 0.22
N LYS A 193 -14.79 10.63 1.05
CA LYS A 193 -15.88 9.76 0.60
C LYS A 193 -16.91 10.44 -0.32
N ASP A 194 -16.97 11.75 -0.28
CA ASP A 194 -17.90 12.56 -1.09
C ASP A 194 -17.23 13.02 -2.41
N GLY A 195 -15.95 12.64 -2.63
CA GLY A 195 -15.18 12.95 -3.83
C GLY A 195 -14.48 14.31 -3.80
N ASN A 196 -14.44 15.00 -2.65
CA ASN A 196 -13.72 16.25 -2.55
C ASN A 196 -12.22 15.99 -2.36
N PRO A 197 -11.34 16.76 -3.01
CA PRO A 197 -9.90 16.63 -2.84
C PRO A 197 -9.48 16.84 -1.38
N ILE A 198 -8.57 15.99 -0.90
CA ILE A 198 -7.92 16.14 0.39
C ILE A 198 -6.65 16.96 0.17
N GLU A 199 -6.53 18.11 0.82
CA GLU A 199 -5.36 18.99 0.71
C GLU A 199 -4.24 18.56 1.65
N ASN A 200 -4.57 18.08 2.84
CA ASN A 200 -3.63 17.63 3.86
C ASN A 200 -3.92 16.18 4.28
N LEU A 201 -3.11 15.26 3.79
CA LEU A 201 -3.26 13.83 4.10
C LEU A 201 -3.00 13.48 5.58
N GLU A 202 -2.23 14.30 6.29
CA GLU A 202 -1.97 14.07 7.71
C GLU A 202 -3.25 14.18 8.56
N ASP A 203 -4.25 14.92 8.08
CA ASP A 203 -5.54 15.05 8.76
C ASP A 203 -6.43 13.80 8.57
N GLN A 204 -6.03 12.90 7.66
CA GLN A 204 -6.66 11.60 7.42
C GLN A 204 -5.92 10.46 8.14
N ALA A 205 -4.90 10.77 8.92
CA ALA A 205 -4.15 9.78 9.67
C ALA A 205 -5.06 9.11 10.72
N ILE A 206 -5.05 7.78 10.70
CA ILE A 206 -5.70 6.97 11.72
C ILE A 206 -4.76 6.94 12.91
N MET A 207 -5.20 7.57 13.99
CA MET A 207 -4.48 7.66 15.25
C MET A 207 -5.19 6.76 16.24
N GLU A 208 -4.44 5.91 16.94
CA GLU A 208 -4.94 5.16 18.08
C GLU A 208 -4.56 5.86 19.40
#